data_966fbfcd9a5dc72e89c01a363eaa8c4c
#
_entry.id   966fbfcd9a5dc72e89c01a363eaa8c4c
#
_cell.length_a   1.000
_cell.length_b   1.000
_cell.length_c   1.000
_cell.angle_alpha   90.00
_cell.angle_beta   90.00
_cell.angle_gamma   90.00
#
_symmetry.space_group_name_H-M   'P 1'
#
loop_
_entity.id
_entity.type
_entity.pdbx_description
1 polymer ?
#
loop_
_entity_poly.entity_id
_entity_poly.type
_entity_poly.pdbx_seq_one_letter_code
_entity_poly.pdbx_strand_id
1 'polypeptide(L)'
;LSIRRQRQMCIRDSQQSVKDSLKDWVGPGYHYGFYDAYDPDARKLFWKQMYEHYYPLDIDAWWMDASEPNVRDCTDLEYRKALCGPTALGSSTEFFNAYALMNAEAIYDGQRGVDNNKRVFLLTRSGFAGLQRYSTATWSGDIGTRWEDMKAQISAGLNFAMSGIPYWTMDIGGFCVENRYVAGQKQWNATKTENADYKEWRELNTRWYQFGAFVPLYRAHGQYPFREIWEIAPEGHPAYQSVVYYTKLRYNMMPYIYSLAGMTWFDDYTIMRPLVMDFTADAEVNDIGDQFMFGPSFMVSPVYRYGDRSREIYFPQAEGWYDFYSGKFQAGGERKVIEAPYERIPLYVRAGAIIPFGDDIQYTDEKPAEHIRLYIYQGADGAVSYTHLRAHETV
;
A
#
# COMPACT_ATOMS: atom_id res chain seq x y z
N LEU A 1 -14.01 18.71 36.82
CA LEU A 1 -14.83 17.53 37.12
C LEU A 1 -15.24 16.75 35.89
N SER A 2 -15.47 17.41 34.73
CA SER A 2 -15.83 16.76 33.48
C SER A 2 -14.68 15.95 32.88
N ILE A 3 -13.48 16.50 32.85
CA ILE A 3 -12.26 15.84 32.26
C ILE A 3 -11.89 14.58 33.09
N ARG A 4 -12.04 14.60 34.41
CA ARG A 4 -11.84 13.41 35.23
C ARG A 4 -12.91 12.34 35.02
N ARG A 5 -14.16 12.73 34.74
CA ARG A 5 -15.24 11.78 34.40
C ARG A 5 -15.05 11.21 32.98
N GLN A 6 -14.63 12.03 32.02
CA GLN A 6 -14.33 11.58 30.66
C GLN A 6 -13.11 10.66 30.62
N ARG A 7 -12.03 10.99 31.35
CA ARG A 7 -10.91 10.07 31.55
C ARG A 7 -11.35 8.77 32.23
N GLN A 8 -12.28 8.84 33.19
CA GLN A 8 -12.80 7.64 33.82
C GLN A 8 -13.77 6.85 32.94
N MET A 9 -14.52 7.48 32.03
CA MET A 9 -15.35 6.77 31.05
C MET A 9 -14.52 6.09 30.00
N CYS A 10 -13.64 6.80 29.31
CA CYS A 10 -12.74 6.19 28.34
C CYS A 10 -11.84 5.09 28.94
N ILE A 11 -11.50 5.18 30.22
CA ILE A 11 -10.72 4.17 30.95
C ILE A 11 -11.62 3.08 31.52
N ARG A 12 -12.86 3.37 31.95
CA ARG A 12 -13.75 2.34 32.54
C ARG A 12 -14.28 1.36 31.50
N ASP A 13 -14.60 1.83 30.30
CA ASP A 13 -15.11 0.94 29.26
C ASP A 13 -13.99 0.09 28.66
N SER A 14 -12.74 0.58 28.72
CA SER A 14 -11.54 -0.20 28.38
C SER A 14 -11.01 -1.06 29.52
N GLN A 15 -11.40 -0.81 30.78
CA GLN A 15 -10.89 -1.54 31.98
C GLN A 15 -11.53 -2.92 32.25
N GLN A 16 -12.54 -3.31 31.50
CA GLN A 16 -12.96 -4.73 31.57
C GLN A 16 -11.90 -5.67 31.00
N SER A 17 -10.84 -5.11 30.46
CA SER A 17 -10.18 -5.75 29.43
C SER A 17 -9.03 -6.59 29.88
N VAL A 18 -8.04 -6.22 30.36
CA VAL A 18 -6.87 -7.07 30.26
C VAL A 18 -6.31 -7.29 31.65
N LYS A 19 -6.88 -8.25 32.32
CA LYS A 19 -6.26 -8.84 33.52
C LYS A 19 -5.08 -9.76 33.15
N ASP A 20 -4.81 -9.96 31.91
CA ASP A 20 -3.69 -10.73 31.46
C ASP A 20 -2.52 -9.81 31.16
N SER A 21 -1.44 -10.02 31.90
CA SER A 21 -0.13 -9.50 31.59
C SER A 21 0.37 -10.15 30.31
N LEU A 22 -0.04 -9.58 29.19
CA LEU A 22 0.43 -10.01 27.89
C LEU A 22 1.84 -9.52 27.70
N LYS A 23 2.73 -10.46 27.44
CA LYS A 23 4.03 -10.12 26.95
C LYS A 23 3.86 -9.36 25.64
N ASP A 24 4.17 -8.09 25.68
CA ASP A 24 4.50 -7.36 24.49
C ASP A 24 5.77 -7.96 23.87
N TRP A 25 6.03 -7.68 22.60
CA TRP A 25 7.20 -8.12 21.86
C TRP A 25 8.53 -7.86 22.59
N VAL A 26 8.59 -6.85 23.46
CA VAL A 26 9.82 -6.33 24.07
C VAL A 26 9.73 -6.16 25.58
N GLY A 27 8.75 -6.69 26.26
CA GLY A 27 8.63 -6.41 27.70
C GLY A 27 7.68 -7.29 28.49
N PRO A 28 7.43 -6.92 29.75
CA PRO A 28 6.56 -7.70 30.63
C PRO A 28 5.07 -7.59 30.26
N GLY A 29 4.73 -6.74 29.27
CA GLY A 29 3.37 -6.41 28.91
C GLY A 29 2.80 -5.23 29.70
N TYR A 30 1.85 -4.53 29.11
CA TYR A 30 1.17 -3.39 29.68
C TYR A 30 -0.34 -3.60 29.63
N HIS A 31 -1.03 -3.02 30.60
CA HIS A 31 -2.48 -2.90 30.49
C HIS A 31 -2.81 -1.85 29.44
N TYR A 32 -3.57 -2.21 28.45
CA TYR A 32 -4.05 -1.29 27.44
C TYR A 32 -5.51 -1.53 27.10
N GLY A 33 -6.14 -0.56 26.50
CA GLY A 33 -7.50 -0.61 26.01
C GLY A 33 -7.66 0.30 24.83
N PHE A 34 -8.76 0.15 24.12
CA PHE A 34 -9.11 1.05 23.04
C PHE A 34 -9.95 2.20 23.58
N TYR A 35 -9.70 3.41 23.10
CA TYR A 35 -10.63 4.50 23.37
C TYR A 35 -11.87 4.34 22.48
N ASP A 36 -13.01 4.85 22.93
CA ASP A 36 -14.21 4.84 22.13
C ASP A 36 -14.10 5.87 20.98
N ALA A 37 -13.69 5.41 19.79
CA ALA A 37 -13.57 6.27 18.63
C ALA A 37 -14.93 6.79 18.10
N TYR A 38 -16.03 6.23 18.56
CA TYR A 38 -17.39 6.67 18.22
C TYR A 38 -17.88 7.82 19.09
N ASP A 39 -17.23 8.06 20.23
CA ASP A 39 -17.51 9.21 21.11
C ASP A 39 -16.75 10.46 20.60
N PRO A 40 -17.45 11.53 20.17
CA PRO A 40 -16.81 12.76 19.71
C PRO A 40 -15.88 13.41 20.75
N ASP A 41 -16.20 13.29 22.02
CA ASP A 41 -15.36 13.89 23.08
C ASP A 41 -14.10 13.05 23.33
N ALA A 42 -14.19 11.73 23.19
CA ALA A 42 -13.03 10.84 23.23
C ALA A 42 -12.10 11.11 22.04
N ARG A 43 -12.62 11.31 20.81
CA ARG A 43 -11.81 11.72 19.64
C ARG A 43 -11.09 13.04 19.87
N LYS A 44 -11.77 14.05 20.41
CA LYS A 44 -11.14 15.34 20.74
C LYS A 44 -10.01 15.19 21.76
N LEU A 45 -10.24 14.36 22.79
CA LEU A 45 -9.22 14.09 23.80
C LEU A 45 -8.01 13.34 23.22
N PHE A 46 -8.25 12.36 22.35
CA PHE A 46 -7.21 11.64 21.65
C PHE A 46 -6.35 12.59 20.81
N TRP A 47 -6.98 13.41 19.95
CA TRP A 47 -6.27 14.40 19.16
C TRP A 47 -5.52 15.40 20.03
N LYS A 48 -6.13 15.90 21.12
CA LYS A 48 -5.46 16.82 22.03
C LYS A 48 -4.14 16.26 22.55
N GLN A 49 -4.11 14.97 22.92
CA GLN A 49 -2.88 14.33 23.39
C GLN A 49 -1.83 14.21 22.27
N MET A 50 -2.25 13.90 21.06
CA MET A 50 -1.35 13.87 19.89
C MET A 50 -0.81 15.26 19.58
N TYR A 51 -1.66 16.28 19.61
CA TYR A 51 -1.29 17.66 19.40
C TYR A 51 -0.28 18.17 20.42
N GLU A 52 -0.51 17.89 21.70
CA GLU A 52 0.37 18.38 22.78
C GLU A 52 1.74 17.71 22.80
N HIS A 53 1.86 16.45 22.34
CA HIS A 53 3.05 15.64 22.53
C HIS A 53 3.81 15.28 21.25
N TYR A 54 3.11 15.15 20.13
CA TYR A 54 3.73 14.71 18.86
C TYR A 54 3.73 15.80 17.78
N TYR A 55 2.64 16.55 17.66
CA TYR A 55 2.53 17.55 16.61
C TYR A 55 3.64 18.61 16.64
N PRO A 56 4.15 19.07 17.81
CA PRO A 56 5.28 20.00 17.89
C PRO A 56 6.60 19.46 17.36
N LEU A 57 6.68 18.14 17.09
CA LEU A 57 7.84 17.50 16.46
C LEU A 57 7.83 17.60 14.93
N ASP A 58 6.92 18.39 14.37
CA ASP A 58 6.73 18.58 12.92
C ASP A 58 6.47 17.28 12.15
N ILE A 59 5.49 16.51 12.62
CA ILE A 59 5.08 15.24 12.00
C ILE A 59 4.37 15.51 10.67
N ASP A 60 4.83 14.85 9.61
CA ASP A 60 4.26 14.97 8.26
C ASP A 60 3.17 13.95 7.96
N ALA A 61 3.19 12.80 8.63
CA ALA A 61 2.25 11.71 8.40
C ALA A 61 2.02 10.92 9.69
N TRP A 62 0.87 10.26 9.79
CA TRP A 62 0.49 9.46 10.95
C TRP A 62 0.34 7.99 10.57
N TRP A 63 1.01 7.13 11.31
CA TRP A 63 0.87 5.68 11.17
C TRP A 63 -0.04 5.13 12.27
N MET A 64 -1.21 4.66 11.85
CA MET A 64 -2.26 4.13 12.72
C MET A 64 -2.22 2.60 12.68
N ASP A 65 -1.28 2.02 13.42
CA ASP A 65 -1.17 0.57 13.53
C ASP A 65 -2.28 0.00 14.44
N ALA A 66 -2.54 -1.30 14.32
CA ALA A 66 -3.51 -2.04 15.13
C ALA A 66 -4.95 -1.49 15.12
N SER A 67 -5.33 -0.77 14.07
CA SER A 67 -6.63 -0.08 13.96
C SER A 67 -7.81 -0.98 13.60
N GLU A 68 -7.68 -2.31 13.66
CA GLU A 68 -8.76 -3.29 13.42
C GLU A 68 -9.87 -3.36 14.47
N PRO A 69 -9.78 -2.93 15.72
CA PRO A 69 -8.67 -2.80 16.66
C PRO A 69 -8.06 -4.17 17.00
N ASN A 70 -6.74 -4.25 17.00
CA ASN A 70 -6.03 -5.49 17.29
C ASN A 70 -5.43 -5.50 18.70
N VAL A 71 -5.60 -6.63 19.38
CA VAL A 71 -5.01 -6.90 20.68
C VAL A 71 -4.25 -8.21 20.57
N ARG A 72 -2.93 -8.22 20.72
CA ARG A 72 -2.11 -9.43 20.79
C ARG A 72 -1.91 -10.21 19.51
N ASP A 73 -2.04 -9.68 18.35
CA ASP A 73 -2.19 -10.53 17.15
C ASP A 73 -3.29 -11.58 17.34
N CYS A 74 -4.27 -11.25 18.18
CA CYS A 74 -5.34 -12.13 18.53
C CYS A 74 -6.37 -12.18 17.43
N THR A 75 -6.66 -13.37 16.98
CA THR A 75 -7.67 -13.63 15.96
C THR A 75 -9.08 -13.77 16.51
N ASP A 76 -9.25 -13.89 17.82
CA ASP A 76 -10.58 -14.02 18.41
C ASP A 76 -11.36 -12.71 18.31
N LEU A 77 -12.29 -12.71 17.37
CA LEU A 77 -13.12 -11.56 17.07
C LEU A 77 -14.05 -11.19 18.23
N GLU A 78 -14.64 -12.18 18.91
CA GLU A 78 -15.58 -11.91 20.02
C GLU A 78 -14.85 -11.31 21.22
N TYR A 79 -13.63 -11.76 21.49
CA TYR A 79 -12.78 -11.16 22.51
C TYR A 79 -12.46 -9.69 22.18
N ARG A 80 -12.08 -9.39 20.93
CA ARG A 80 -11.80 -8.00 20.49
C ARG A 80 -13.05 -7.12 20.56
N LYS A 81 -14.22 -7.63 20.16
CA LYS A 81 -15.50 -6.91 20.32
C LYS A 81 -15.81 -6.59 21.77
N ALA A 82 -15.59 -7.55 22.68
CA ALA A 82 -15.79 -7.35 24.11
C ALA A 82 -14.89 -6.25 24.69
N LEU A 83 -13.65 -6.13 24.18
CA LEU A 83 -12.71 -5.07 24.60
C LEU A 83 -13.10 -3.68 24.08
N CYS A 84 -13.79 -3.59 22.96
CA CYS A 84 -14.12 -2.34 22.29
C CYS A 84 -15.51 -1.81 22.59
N GLY A 85 -16.30 -2.48 23.43
CA GLY A 85 -17.68 -2.09 23.60
C GLY A 85 -18.21 -2.07 25.01
N PRO A 86 -19.40 -1.50 25.24
CA PRO A 86 -20.21 -0.83 24.23
C PRO A 86 -19.62 0.51 23.79
N THR A 87 -19.93 0.93 22.54
CA THR A 87 -19.56 2.24 22.02
C THR A 87 -20.62 3.29 22.31
N ALA A 88 -20.30 4.57 22.12
CA ALA A 88 -21.27 5.68 22.25
C ALA A 88 -22.47 5.55 21.31
N LEU A 89 -22.33 4.81 20.20
CA LEU A 89 -23.40 4.59 19.23
C LEU A 89 -24.18 3.29 19.45
N GLY A 90 -23.67 2.36 20.26
CA GLY A 90 -24.33 1.09 20.52
C GLY A 90 -23.36 -0.09 20.67
N SER A 91 -23.79 -1.28 20.23
CA SER A 91 -23.02 -2.51 20.39
C SER A 91 -21.73 -2.49 19.56
N SER A 92 -20.63 -2.92 20.15
CA SER A 92 -19.37 -3.16 19.42
C SER A 92 -19.55 -4.19 18.29
N THR A 93 -20.49 -5.12 18.42
CA THR A 93 -20.80 -6.07 17.34
C THR A 93 -21.30 -5.35 16.08
N GLU A 94 -22.04 -4.27 16.21
CA GLU A 94 -22.56 -3.47 15.11
C GLU A 94 -21.49 -2.54 14.52
N PHE A 95 -20.69 -1.92 15.38
CA PHE A 95 -19.78 -0.84 14.96
C PHE A 95 -18.31 -1.24 14.85
N PHE A 96 -17.91 -2.44 15.24
CA PHE A 96 -16.50 -2.87 15.33
C PHE A 96 -15.69 -2.60 14.07
N ASN A 97 -16.23 -2.93 12.90
CA ASN A 97 -15.49 -2.84 11.64
C ASN A 97 -15.18 -1.41 11.18
N ALA A 98 -15.92 -0.42 11.68
CA ALA A 98 -15.73 0.99 11.30
C ALA A 98 -14.75 1.73 12.24
N TYR A 99 -14.10 1.04 13.19
CA TYR A 99 -13.20 1.67 14.14
C TYR A 99 -12.08 2.47 13.47
N ALA A 100 -11.43 1.90 12.47
CA ALA A 100 -10.35 2.59 11.74
C ALA A 100 -10.83 3.88 11.05
N LEU A 101 -12.06 3.87 10.51
CA LEU A 101 -12.66 5.04 9.90
C LEU A 101 -12.85 6.18 10.92
N MET A 102 -13.40 5.86 12.09
CA MET A 102 -13.64 6.83 13.16
C MET A 102 -12.33 7.34 13.78
N ASN A 103 -11.33 6.47 13.88
CA ASN A 103 -10.01 6.86 14.34
C ASN A 103 -9.29 7.77 13.33
N ALA A 104 -9.45 7.51 12.02
CA ALA A 104 -8.93 8.39 10.96
C ALA A 104 -9.61 9.78 10.99
N GLU A 105 -10.94 9.83 11.19
CA GLU A 105 -11.67 11.08 11.40
C GLU A 105 -11.10 11.90 12.55
N ALA A 106 -10.81 11.25 13.69
CA ALA A 106 -10.26 11.94 14.86
C ALA A 106 -8.95 12.69 14.56
N ILE A 107 -8.04 12.06 13.81
CA ILE A 107 -6.75 12.66 13.46
C ILE A 107 -6.92 13.71 12.35
N TYR A 108 -7.68 13.37 11.31
CA TYR A 108 -7.89 14.25 10.17
C TYR A 108 -8.54 15.57 10.62
N ASP A 109 -9.70 15.51 11.29
CA ASP A 109 -10.41 16.70 11.76
C ASP A 109 -9.60 17.46 12.81
N GLY A 110 -8.91 16.75 13.66
CA GLY A 110 -8.03 17.34 14.66
C GLY A 110 -6.91 18.16 14.02
N GLN A 111 -6.17 17.62 13.08
CA GLN A 111 -5.08 18.32 12.39
C GLN A 111 -5.62 19.47 11.54
N ARG A 112 -6.68 19.26 10.75
CA ARG A 112 -7.31 20.33 9.96
C ARG A 112 -7.84 21.46 10.82
N GLY A 113 -8.28 21.17 12.03
CA GLY A 113 -8.74 22.18 13.00
C GLY A 113 -7.64 23.07 13.57
N VAL A 114 -6.37 22.64 13.55
CA VAL A 114 -5.23 23.41 14.07
C VAL A 114 -4.37 23.99 12.95
N ASP A 115 -4.23 23.27 11.84
CA ASP A 115 -3.47 23.74 10.67
C ASP A 115 -4.13 23.26 9.38
N ASN A 116 -4.76 24.19 8.69
CA ASN A 116 -5.42 23.92 7.42
C ASN A 116 -4.47 24.04 6.21
N ASN A 117 -3.24 24.50 6.41
CA ASN A 117 -2.25 24.64 5.35
C ASN A 117 -1.39 23.39 5.17
N LYS A 118 -1.25 22.56 6.19
CA LYS A 118 -0.52 21.31 6.12
C LYS A 118 -1.47 20.17 5.71
N ARG A 119 -1.12 19.45 4.64
CA ARG A 119 -1.88 18.28 4.21
C ARG A 119 -1.86 17.19 5.28
N VAL A 120 -2.98 16.51 5.46
CA VAL A 120 -3.06 15.31 6.30
C VAL A 120 -2.71 14.10 5.46
N PHE A 121 -1.88 13.22 5.99
CA PHE A 121 -1.65 11.90 5.43
C PHE A 121 -1.67 10.85 6.55
N LEU A 122 -2.52 9.86 6.39
CA LEU A 122 -2.69 8.76 7.32
C LEU A 122 -2.37 7.42 6.64
N LEU A 123 -1.78 6.51 7.39
CA LEU A 123 -1.62 5.12 6.98
C LEU A 123 -2.23 4.24 8.08
N THR A 124 -3.27 3.46 7.78
CA THR A 124 -3.95 2.60 8.76
C THR A 124 -3.92 1.13 8.35
N ARG A 125 -3.78 0.22 9.34
CA ARG A 125 -3.73 -1.23 9.09
C ARG A 125 -5.08 -1.84 8.71
N SER A 126 -6.16 -1.12 8.87
CA SER A 126 -7.47 -1.58 8.44
C SER A 126 -8.25 -0.50 7.73
N GLY A 127 -9.22 -0.90 6.91
CA GLY A 127 -10.04 0.01 6.13
C GLY A 127 -11.53 -0.25 6.30
N PHE A 128 -12.31 0.79 6.07
CA PHE A 128 -13.76 0.72 5.97
C PHE A 128 -14.25 1.69 4.88
N ALA A 129 -15.42 1.44 4.32
CA ALA A 129 -15.99 2.31 3.28
C ALA A 129 -16.05 3.77 3.74
N GLY A 130 -15.54 4.68 2.91
CA GLY A 130 -15.46 6.11 3.24
C GLY A 130 -14.12 6.56 3.82
N LEU A 131 -13.15 5.68 4.03
CA LEU A 131 -11.84 6.00 4.59
C LEU A 131 -11.07 7.06 3.78
N GLN A 132 -11.26 7.08 2.46
CA GLN A 132 -10.64 8.07 1.55
C GLN A 132 -10.98 9.53 1.91
N ARG A 133 -12.10 9.78 2.58
CA ARG A 133 -12.49 11.15 3.03
C ARG A 133 -11.49 11.77 4.00
N TYR A 134 -10.71 10.95 4.68
CA TYR A 134 -9.77 11.37 5.72
C TYR A 134 -8.30 11.26 5.26
N SER A 135 -8.04 11.40 3.97
CA SER A 135 -6.69 11.37 3.37
C SER A 135 -5.88 10.14 3.81
N THR A 136 -6.54 8.97 3.82
CA THR A 136 -6.00 7.76 4.43
C THR A 136 -5.67 6.70 3.39
N ALA A 137 -4.44 6.21 3.43
CA ALA A 137 -4.03 4.95 2.81
C ALA A 137 -4.18 3.80 3.81
N THR A 138 -4.36 2.58 3.28
CA THR A 138 -4.39 1.36 4.12
C THR A 138 -3.40 0.34 3.61
N TRP A 139 -2.96 -0.56 4.50
CA TRP A 139 -2.13 -1.71 4.12
C TRP A 139 -2.70 -3.01 4.68
N SER A 140 -2.21 -4.11 4.15
CA SER A 140 -2.73 -5.46 4.44
C SER A 140 -2.23 -6.09 5.74
N GLY A 141 -1.51 -5.33 6.58
CA GLY A 141 -1.02 -5.82 7.88
C GLY A 141 0.19 -6.75 7.77
N ASP A 142 0.36 -7.58 8.78
CA ASP A 142 1.53 -8.43 9.03
C ASP A 142 1.51 -9.71 8.19
N ILE A 143 1.56 -9.56 6.88
CA ILE A 143 1.54 -10.67 5.91
C ILE A 143 2.84 -11.47 5.93
N GLY A 144 2.80 -12.74 5.52
CA GLY A 144 3.98 -13.60 5.47
C GLY A 144 4.92 -13.28 4.31
N THR A 145 6.21 -13.52 4.53
CA THR A 145 7.23 -13.48 3.47
C THR A 145 7.18 -14.77 2.66
N ARG A 146 6.14 -14.94 1.84
CA ARG A 146 5.87 -16.14 1.05
C ARG A 146 5.30 -15.79 -0.32
N TRP A 147 5.47 -16.67 -1.28
CA TRP A 147 4.97 -16.50 -2.65
C TRP A 147 3.44 -16.46 -2.74
N GLU A 148 2.76 -17.29 -1.93
CA GLU A 148 1.30 -17.32 -1.83
C GLU A 148 0.75 -16.02 -1.21
N ASP A 149 1.42 -15.46 -0.20
CA ASP A 149 1.05 -14.17 0.37
C ASP A 149 1.22 -13.07 -0.67
N MET A 150 2.36 -13.02 -1.38
CA MET A 150 2.56 -12.06 -2.46
C MET A 150 1.47 -12.15 -3.53
N LYS A 151 1.09 -13.37 -3.95
CA LYS A 151 0.01 -13.57 -4.90
C LYS A 151 -1.31 -13.02 -4.37
N ALA A 152 -1.64 -13.33 -3.11
CA ALA A 152 -2.87 -12.86 -2.48
C ALA A 152 -2.95 -11.33 -2.40
N GLN A 153 -1.81 -10.63 -2.27
CA GLN A 153 -1.78 -9.17 -2.24
C GLN A 153 -2.24 -8.53 -3.55
N ILE A 154 -2.09 -9.20 -4.69
CA ILE A 154 -2.55 -8.65 -5.97
C ILE A 154 -4.07 -8.48 -5.92
N SER A 155 -4.80 -9.58 -5.69
CA SER A 155 -6.27 -9.53 -5.60
C SER A 155 -6.78 -8.73 -4.41
N ALA A 156 -6.05 -8.70 -3.29
CA ALA A 156 -6.40 -7.87 -2.13
C ALA A 156 -6.44 -6.38 -2.50
N GLY A 157 -5.39 -5.85 -3.14
CA GLY A 157 -5.36 -4.46 -3.59
C GLY A 157 -6.47 -4.12 -4.59
N LEU A 158 -6.78 -5.05 -5.50
CA LEU A 158 -7.87 -4.90 -6.45
C LEU A 158 -9.24 -4.83 -5.75
N ASN A 159 -9.47 -5.64 -4.72
CA ASN A 159 -10.70 -5.62 -3.94
C ASN A 159 -10.84 -4.33 -3.13
N PHE A 160 -9.77 -3.77 -2.59
CA PHE A 160 -9.80 -2.45 -1.95
C PHE A 160 -10.20 -1.36 -2.95
N ALA A 161 -9.62 -1.37 -4.15
CA ALA A 161 -9.98 -0.43 -5.22
C ALA A 161 -11.45 -0.55 -5.61
N MET A 162 -11.98 -1.77 -5.78
CA MET A 162 -13.40 -2.01 -6.07
C MET A 162 -14.33 -1.58 -4.92
N SER A 163 -13.82 -1.55 -3.70
CA SER A 163 -14.55 -1.07 -2.51
C SER A 163 -14.49 0.45 -2.33
N GLY A 164 -13.91 1.19 -3.29
CA GLY A 164 -13.78 2.65 -3.24
C GLY A 164 -12.68 3.14 -2.29
N ILE A 165 -11.69 2.30 -1.98
CA ILE A 165 -10.49 2.67 -1.22
C ILE A 165 -9.30 2.77 -2.18
N PRO A 166 -8.98 3.97 -2.71
CA PRO A 166 -8.05 4.13 -3.83
C PRO A 166 -6.58 4.03 -3.43
N TYR A 167 -6.25 4.29 -2.16
CA TYR A 167 -4.88 4.29 -1.66
C TYR A 167 -4.63 3.07 -0.79
N TRP A 168 -3.99 2.08 -1.40
CA TRP A 168 -3.64 0.83 -0.75
C TRP A 168 -2.15 0.52 -0.93
N THR A 169 -1.61 -0.23 0.00
CA THR A 169 -0.27 -0.79 -0.06
C THR A 169 -0.18 -2.14 0.65
N MET A 170 0.99 -2.67 0.69
CA MET A 170 1.39 -3.88 1.41
C MET A 170 2.80 -3.70 1.96
N ASP A 171 3.22 -4.57 2.85
CA ASP A 171 4.61 -4.68 3.23
C ASP A 171 5.39 -5.38 2.11
N ILE A 172 6.10 -4.61 1.27
CA ILE A 172 6.94 -5.19 0.21
C ILE A 172 7.98 -6.10 0.86
N GLY A 173 8.00 -7.36 0.44
CA GLY A 173 8.84 -8.40 1.00
C GLY A 173 8.18 -9.22 2.12
N GLY A 174 6.96 -8.86 2.54
CA GLY A 174 6.23 -9.48 3.65
C GLY A 174 6.75 -9.04 5.01
N PHE A 175 5.87 -8.98 6.02
CA PHE A 175 6.25 -8.59 7.38
C PHE A 175 6.82 -9.75 8.18
N CYS A 176 6.07 -10.87 8.28
CA CYS A 176 6.46 -12.05 9.05
C CYS A 176 7.40 -12.94 8.25
N VAL A 177 8.68 -12.96 8.64
CA VAL A 177 9.72 -13.67 7.88
C VAL A 177 9.93 -15.08 8.39
N GLU A 178 9.94 -16.06 7.48
CA GLU A 178 10.25 -17.45 7.81
C GLU A 178 11.71 -17.61 8.31
N ASN A 179 11.89 -18.44 9.34
CA ASN A 179 13.19 -18.65 9.96
C ASN A 179 14.28 -19.11 8.99
N ARG A 180 13.93 -19.82 7.92
CA ARG A 180 14.87 -20.25 6.87
C ARG A 180 15.52 -19.07 6.15
N TYR A 181 14.78 -18.02 5.87
CA TYR A 181 15.30 -16.79 5.25
C TYR A 181 16.17 -15.99 6.22
N VAL A 182 15.75 -15.94 7.50
CA VAL A 182 16.57 -15.35 8.57
C VAL A 182 17.93 -16.04 8.67
N ALA A 183 17.95 -17.36 8.67
CA ALA A 183 19.18 -18.15 8.70
C ALA A 183 20.02 -17.95 7.43
N GLY A 184 19.37 -17.88 6.27
CA GLY A 184 20.02 -17.66 4.99
C GLY A 184 20.76 -16.32 4.92
N GLN A 185 20.13 -15.23 5.34
CA GLN A 185 20.80 -13.91 5.36
C GLN A 185 21.92 -13.84 6.41
N LYS A 186 21.73 -14.45 7.59
CA LYS A 186 22.81 -14.53 8.60
C LYS A 186 24.03 -15.27 8.04
N GLN A 187 23.81 -16.38 7.32
CA GLN A 187 24.91 -17.10 6.66
C GLN A 187 25.58 -16.22 5.61
N TRP A 188 24.81 -15.58 4.73
CA TRP A 188 25.36 -14.65 3.73
C TRP A 188 26.19 -13.53 4.38
N ASN A 189 25.70 -12.91 5.44
CA ASN A 189 26.41 -11.83 6.12
C ASN A 189 27.72 -12.29 6.73
N ALA A 190 27.77 -13.52 7.26
CA ALA A 190 28.94 -14.08 7.89
C ALA A 190 30.00 -14.59 6.89
N THR A 191 29.56 -15.23 5.79
CA THR A 191 30.46 -16.01 4.91
C THR A 191 30.48 -15.53 3.46
N LYS A 192 29.56 -14.64 3.07
CA LYS A 192 29.28 -14.25 1.68
C LYS A 192 28.96 -15.43 0.75
N THR A 193 28.50 -16.55 1.34
CA THR A 193 28.07 -17.74 0.60
C THR A 193 26.56 -17.83 0.61
N GLU A 194 25.95 -17.89 -0.57
CA GLU A 194 24.52 -18.08 -0.71
C GLU A 194 24.11 -19.51 -0.52
N ASN A 195 23.02 -19.73 0.25
CA ASN A 195 22.28 -20.97 0.25
C ASN A 195 20.98 -20.84 -0.57
N ALA A 196 20.25 -21.94 -0.73
CA ALA A 196 19.03 -21.99 -1.53
C ALA A 196 17.94 -21.06 -0.97
N ASP A 197 17.77 -21.02 0.35
CA ASP A 197 16.76 -20.18 1.02
C ASP A 197 17.04 -18.70 0.82
N TYR A 198 18.30 -18.28 0.87
CA TYR A 198 18.65 -16.87 0.65
C TYR A 198 18.48 -16.45 -0.82
N LYS A 199 18.76 -17.36 -1.77
CA LYS A 199 18.48 -17.13 -3.20
C LYS A 199 16.99 -16.94 -3.44
N GLU A 200 16.16 -17.79 -2.85
CA GLU A 200 14.71 -17.68 -2.94
C GLU A 200 14.19 -16.39 -2.31
N TRP A 201 14.64 -16.04 -1.10
CA TRP A 201 14.27 -14.79 -0.42
C TRP A 201 14.63 -13.57 -1.27
N ARG A 202 15.82 -13.57 -1.87
CA ARG A 202 16.27 -12.49 -2.76
C ARG A 202 15.37 -12.37 -3.99
N GLU A 203 15.02 -13.48 -4.63
CA GLU A 203 14.10 -13.44 -5.78
C GLU A 203 12.70 -12.99 -5.36
N LEU A 204 12.17 -13.49 -4.26
CA LEU A 204 10.88 -13.08 -3.72
C LEU A 204 10.83 -11.56 -3.51
N ASN A 205 11.82 -11.00 -2.83
CA ASN A 205 11.89 -9.54 -2.63
C ASN A 205 12.02 -8.80 -3.96
N THR A 206 12.83 -9.27 -4.90
CA THR A 206 12.96 -8.65 -6.22
C THR A 206 11.62 -8.59 -6.95
N ARG A 207 10.88 -9.71 -6.99
CA ARG A 207 9.54 -9.77 -7.61
C ARG A 207 8.53 -8.91 -6.88
N TRP A 208 8.62 -8.84 -5.57
CA TRP A 208 7.72 -7.99 -4.77
C TRP A 208 7.99 -6.50 -4.97
N TYR A 209 9.25 -6.08 -5.10
CA TYR A 209 9.59 -4.70 -5.48
C TYR A 209 9.13 -4.35 -6.89
N GLN A 210 9.24 -5.28 -7.85
CA GLN A 210 8.70 -5.10 -9.20
C GLN A 210 7.19 -4.85 -9.17
N PHE A 211 6.44 -5.65 -8.42
CA PHE A 211 5.01 -5.46 -8.21
C PHE A 211 4.73 -4.15 -7.45
N GLY A 212 5.43 -3.91 -6.36
CA GLY A 212 5.26 -2.75 -5.51
C GLY A 212 5.44 -1.41 -6.22
N ALA A 213 6.26 -1.35 -7.28
CA ALA A 213 6.41 -0.14 -8.07
C ALA A 213 5.11 0.33 -8.75
N PHE A 214 4.12 -0.55 -8.86
CA PHE A 214 2.82 -0.30 -9.49
C PHE A 214 1.64 -0.43 -8.50
N VAL A 215 1.86 -0.10 -7.24
CA VAL A 215 0.78 0.09 -6.25
C VAL A 215 0.71 1.55 -5.83
N PRO A 216 -0.42 2.03 -5.29
CA PRO A 216 -0.57 3.44 -4.93
C PRO A 216 0.52 3.97 -3.99
N LEU A 217 0.93 3.21 -2.98
CA LEU A 217 1.99 3.58 -2.04
C LEU A 217 3.13 2.56 -2.10
N TYR A 218 4.33 3.00 -2.51
CA TYR A 218 5.53 2.17 -2.65
C TYR A 218 6.33 2.17 -1.34
N ARG A 219 6.30 1.06 -0.60
CA ARG A 219 6.85 0.98 0.75
C ARG A 219 7.34 -0.44 1.05
N ALA A 220 8.61 -0.59 1.43
CA ALA A 220 9.15 -1.82 2.00
C ALA A 220 9.07 -1.78 3.53
N HIS A 221 8.62 -2.87 4.15
CA HIS A 221 8.52 -2.98 5.60
C HIS A 221 8.48 -4.44 6.05
N GLY A 222 8.94 -4.71 7.28
CA GLY A 222 8.82 -6.02 7.93
C GLY A 222 9.96 -6.33 8.90
N GLN A 223 9.87 -7.51 9.50
CA GLN A 223 10.88 -8.04 10.40
C GLN A 223 12.21 -8.32 9.66
N TYR A 224 13.29 -8.48 10.44
CA TYR A 224 14.56 -9.00 9.91
C TYR A 224 14.32 -10.34 9.15
N PRO A 225 14.93 -10.58 7.97
CA PRO A 225 16.07 -9.87 7.34
C PRO A 225 15.73 -8.51 6.75
N PHE A 226 16.72 -7.62 6.81
CA PHE A 226 16.61 -6.29 6.20
C PHE A 226 16.40 -6.40 4.69
N ARG A 227 15.52 -5.56 4.17
CA ARG A 227 15.12 -5.57 2.75
C ARG A 227 15.39 -4.26 2.03
N GLU A 228 16.24 -3.42 2.57
CA GLU A 228 16.82 -2.30 1.85
C GLU A 228 17.57 -2.82 0.62
N ILE A 229 17.62 -2.03 -0.43
CA ILE A 229 18.14 -2.45 -1.74
C ILE A 229 19.54 -3.09 -1.62
N TRP A 230 20.42 -2.48 -0.84
CA TRP A 230 21.80 -2.96 -0.61
C TRP A 230 21.90 -4.19 0.29
N GLU A 231 20.85 -4.48 1.06
CA GLU A 231 20.75 -5.68 1.89
C GLU A 231 20.19 -6.89 1.12
N ILE A 232 19.34 -6.63 0.13
CA ILE A 232 18.81 -7.68 -0.75
C ILE A 232 19.94 -8.31 -1.56
N ALA A 233 20.80 -7.49 -2.18
CA ALA A 233 21.89 -7.98 -3.01
C ALA A 233 23.00 -6.94 -3.16
N PRO A 234 24.26 -7.38 -3.43
CA PRO A 234 25.33 -6.45 -3.73
C PRO A 234 25.11 -5.74 -5.06
N GLU A 235 25.70 -4.56 -5.19
CA GLU A 235 25.75 -3.83 -6.45
C GLU A 235 26.30 -4.73 -7.58
N GLY A 236 25.69 -4.68 -8.74
CA GLY A 236 26.03 -5.56 -9.86
C GLY A 236 25.27 -6.89 -9.91
N HIS A 237 24.63 -7.32 -8.82
CA HIS A 237 23.73 -8.48 -8.85
C HIS A 237 22.41 -8.13 -9.57
N PRO A 238 21.83 -9.03 -10.37
CA PRO A 238 20.56 -8.78 -11.07
C PRO A 238 19.41 -8.32 -10.17
N ALA A 239 19.33 -8.83 -8.95
CA ALA A 239 18.34 -8.39 -7.96
C ALA A 239 18.51 -6.90 -7.61
N TYR A 240 19.74 -6.46 -7.29
CA TYR A 240 20.03 -5.06 -7.01
C TYR A 240 19.67 -4.17 -8.19
N GLN A 241 20.12 -4.55 -9.38
CA GLN A 241 19.85 -3.80 -10.60
C GLN A 241 18.36 -3.67 -10.90
N SER A 242 17.60 -4.77 -10.71
CA SER A 242 16.15 -4.76 -10.88
C SER A 242 15.47 -3.82 -9.88
N VAL A 243 15.78 -3.94 -8.59
CA VAL A 243 15.14 -3.11 -7.55
C VAL A 243 15.46 -1.63 -7.76
N VAL A 244 16.72 -1.29 -8.08
CA VAL A 244 17.12 0.09 -8.42
C VAL A 244 16.37 0.58 -9.65
N TYR A 245 16.26 -0.24 -10.70
CA TYR A 245 15.54 0.13 -11.91
C TYR A 245 14.07 0.48 -11.63
N TYR A 246 13.35 -0.37 -10.89
CA TYR A 246 11.94 -0.11 -10.59
C TYR A 246 11.73 1.04 -9.60
N THR A 247 12.67 1.26 -8.70
CA THR A 247 12.64 2.43 -7.82
C THR A 247 12.82 3.72 -8.62
N LYS A 248 13.80 3.76 -9.53
CA LYS A 248 13.99 4.91 -10.44
C LYS A 248 12.79 5.10 -11.38
N LEU A 249 12.29 4.01 -11.96
CA LEU A 249 11.09 4.06 -12.80
C LEU A 249 9.90 4.68 -12.04
N ARG A 250 9.71 4.30 -10.77
CA ARG A 250 8.66 4.87 -9.91
C ARG A 250 8.82 6.37 -9.75
N TYR A 251 10.05 6.87 -9.53
CA TYR A 251 10.32 8.30 -9.44
C TYR A 251 10.11 9.01 -10.79
N ASN A 252 10.53 8.44 -11.88
CA ASN A 252 10.27 9.01 -13.21
C ASN A 252 8.76 9.05 -13.55
N MET A 253 7.96 8.11 -13.04
CA MET A 253 6.51 8.10 -13.18
C MET A 253 5.79 9.08 -12.24
N MET A 254 6.46 9.87 -11.40
CA MET A 254 5.80 10.76 -10.45
C MET A 254 4.79 11.70 -11.11
N PRO A 255 5.05 12.33 -12.29
CA PRO A 255 4.03 13.14 -12.97
C PRO A 255 2.77 12.35 -13.32
N TYR A 256 2.93 11.11 -13.80
CA TYR A 256 1.82 10.21 -14.08
C TYR A 256 1.05 9.82 -12.81
N ILE A 257 1.77 9.40 -11.77
CA ILE A 257 1.18 8.96 -10.49
C ILE A 257 0.45 10.13 -9.82
N TYR A 258 1.01 11.32 -9.87
CA TYR A 258 0.38 12.51 -9.31
C TYR A 258 -0.89 12.89 -10.07
N SER A 259 -0.90 12.73 -11.40
CA SER A 259 -2.12 12.90 -12.20
C SER A 259 -3.19 11.86 -11.86
N LEU A 260 -2.81 10.61 -11.56
CA LEU A 260 -3.74 9.59 -11.06
C LEU A 260 -4.34 9.97 -9.69
N ALA A 261 -3.52 10.59 -8.82
CA ALA A 261 -4.04 11.13 -7.56
C ALA A 261 -5.02 12.29 -7.80
N GLY A 262 -4.75 13.14 -8.78
CA GLY A 262 -5.70 14.15 -9.24
C GLY A 262 -7.01 13.55 -9.73
N MET A 263 -6.96 12.54 -10.60
CA MET A 263 -8.16 11.81 -11.04
C MET A 263 -8.91 11.16 -9.87
N THR A 264 -8.20 10.65 -8.88
CA THR A 264 -8.83 10.11 -7.66
C THR A 264 -9.61 11.17 -6.91
N TRP A 265 -9.09 12.40 -6.84
CA TRP A 265 -9.74 13.50 -6.14
C TRP A 265 -10.89 14.12 -6.92
N PHE A 266 -10.72 14.33 -8.23
CA PHE A 266 -11.69 15.05 -9.06
C PHE A 266 -12.75 14.15 -9.71
N ASP A 267 -12.40 12.88 -9.98
CA ASP A 267 -13.20 11.98 -10.81
C ASP A 267 -13.54 10.66 -10.10
N ASP A 268 -13.29 10.56 -8.78
CA ASP A 268 -13.49 9.36 -7.96
C ASP A 268 -12.77 8.11 -8.52
N TYR A 269 -11.64 8.33 -9.18
CA TYR A 269 -10.86 7.27 -9.82
C TYR A 269 -10.12 6.41 -8.80
N THR A 270 -9.81 5.16 -9.14
CA THR A 270 -8.94 4.28 -8.36
C THR A 270 -7.68 3.94 -9.16
N ILE A 271 -6.50 4.01 -8.52
CA ILE A 271 -5.19 3.95 -9.21
C ILE A 271 -4.86 2.52 -9.66
N MET A 272 -5.06 1.53 -8.79
CA MET A 272 -4.88 0.11 -9.06
C MET A 272 -6.25 -0.49 -9.36
N ARG A 273 -6.46 -1.02 -10.58
CA ARG A 273 -7.79 -1.39 -11.06
C ARG A 273 -7.81 -2.83 -11.59
N PRO A 274 -8.75 -3.69 -11.16
CA PRO A 274 -8.95 -4.97 -11.81
C PRO A 274 -9.38 -4.76 -13.26
N LEU A 275 -8.98 -5.67 -14.15
CA LEU A 275 -9.28 -5.57 -15.58
C LEU A 275 -10.77 -5.42 -15.86
N VAL A 276 -11.62 -6.06 -15.05
CA VAL A 276 -13.09 -6.01 -15.20
C VAL A 276 -13.67 -4.60 -15.09
N MET A 277 -13.00 -3.67 -14.40
CA MET A 277 -13.47 -2.28 -14.30
C MET A 277 -13.27 -1.48 -15.59
N ASP A 278 -12.26 -1.84 -16.38
CA ASP A 278 -11.88 -1.09 -17.59
C ASP A 278 -12.24 -1.81 -18.89
N PHE A 279 -12.55 -3.12 -18.83
CA PHE A 279 -12.89 -3.96 -19.97
C PHE A 279 -14.20 -4.73 -19.73
N THR A 280 -15.24 -4.02 -19.35
CA THR A 280 -16.55 -4.60 -18.93
C THR A 280 -17.26 -5.43 -19.99
N ALA A 281 -16.95 -5.22 -21.27
CA ALA A 281 -17.50 -5.97 -22.39
C ALA A 281 -16.74 -7.28 -22.68
N ASP A 282 -15.59 -7.48 -22.06
CA ASP A 282 -14.72 -8.64 -22.25
C ASP A 282 -14.93 -9.65 -21.13
N ALA A 283 -15.71 -10.70 -21.38
CA ALA A 283 -16.05 -11.70 -20.36
C ALA A 283 -14.82 -12.48 -19.84
N GLU A 284 -13.71 -12.55 -20.60
CA GLU A 284 -12.49 -13.25 -20.20
C GLU A 284 -11.78 -12.59 -19.01
N VAL A 285 -12.05 -11.31 -18.73
CA VAL A 285 -11.40 -10.59 -17.63
C VAL A 285 -12.12 -10.77 -16.28
N ASN A 286 -13.32 -11.34 -16.23
CA ASN A 286 -14.17 -11.36 -15.04
C ASN A 286 -13.47 -11.98 -13.81
N ASP A 287 -12.70 -13.05 -14.01
CA ASP A 287 -12.05 -13.81 -12.94
C ASP A 287 -10.52 -13.61 -12.88
N ILE A 288 -9.99 -12.61 -13.60
CA ILE A 288 -8.55 -12.33 -13.56
C ILE A 288 -8.21 -11.49 -12.34
N GLY A 289 -7.67 -12.13 -11.30
CA GLY A 289 -7.27 -11.50 -10.03
C GLY A 289 -5.75 -11.29 -9.88
N ASP A 290 -4.95 -11.55 -10.91
CA ASP A 290 -3.49 -11.52 -10.86
C ASP A 290 -2.84 -10.67 -11.98
N GLN A 291 -3.67 -9.91 -12.70
CA GLN A 291 -3.31 -8.86 -13.63
C GLN A 291 -4.17 -7.63 -13.36
N PHE A 292 -3.63 -6.45 -13.58
CA PHE A 292 -4.36 -5.22 -13.29
C PHE A 292 -3.89 -4.04 -14.12
N MET A 293 -4.73 -3.01 -14.20
CA MET A 293 -4.35 -1.70 -14.72
C MET A 293 -3.79 -0.83 -13.59
N PHE A 294 -2.67 -0.19 -13.84
CA PHE A 294 -2.14 0.90 -13.00
C PHE A 294 -2.40 2.22 -13.73
N GLY A 295 -3.46 2.90 -13.30
CA GLY A 295 -4.06 3.96 -14.10
C GLY A 295 -4.61 3.46 -15.43
N PRO A 296 -4.98 4.35 -16.36
CA PRO A 296 -5.56 3.97 -17.65
C PRO A 296 -4.57 3.37 -18.63
N SER A 297 -3.27 3.47 -18.37
CA SER A 297 -2.22 3.21 -19.36
C SER A 297 -1.47 1.91 -19.20
N PHE A 298 -1.11 1.52 -17.98
CA PHE A 298 -0.25 0.35 -17.74
C PHE A 298 -1.05 -0.89 -17.36
N MET A 299 -0.81 -2.00 -18.05
CA MET A 299 -1.21 -3.33 -17.62
C MET A 299 -0.03 -4.03 -16.96
N VAL A 300 -0.19 -4.45 -15.72
CA VAL A 300 0.83 -5.04 -14.86
C VAL A 300 0.50 -6.49 -14.58
N SER A 301 1.49 -7.38 -14.76
CA SER A 301 1.30 -8.81 -14.56
C SER A 301 2.41 -9.38 -13.67
N PRO A 302 2.26 -9.32 -12.33
CA PRO A 302 3.31 -9.75 -11.40
C PRO A 302 3.68 -11.23 -11.53
N VAL A 303 4.96 -11.55 -11.33
CA VAL A 303 5.47 -12.93 -11.22
C VAL A 303 5.50 -13.32 -9.75
N TYR A 304 4.78 -14.35 -9.38
CA TYR A 304 4.53 -14.73 -7.99
C TYR A 304 4.85 -16.21 -7.67
N ARG A 305 5.81 -16.77 -8.39
CA ARG A 305 6.37 -18.10 -8.10
C ARG A 305 7.89 -18.10 -8.22
N TYR A 306 8.53 -18.80 -7.32
CA TYR A 306 9.98 -18.96 -7.34
C TYR A 306 10.46 -19.63 -8.62
N GLY A 307 11.45 -19.04 -9.25
CA GLY A 307 12.09 -19.59 -10.44
C GLY A 307 11.32 -19.40 -11.75
N ASP A 308 10.11 -18.85 -11.75
CA ASP A 308 9.39 -18.57 -12.99
C ASP A 308 10.11 -17.52 -13.84
N ARG A 309 10.26 -17.84 -15.14
CA ARG A 309 10.85 -16.94 -16.14
C ARG A 309 9.91 -16.68 -17.31
N SER A 310 8.68 -17.12 -17.18
CA SER A 310 7.58 -16.85 -18.09
C SER A 310 6.26 -16.87 -17.34
N ARG A 311 5.25 -16.27 -17.89
CA ARG A 311 3.92 -16.24 -17.33
C ARG A 311 2.88 -16.15 -18.43
N GLU A 312 1.74 -16.83 -18.28
CA GLU A 312 0.57 -16.61 -19.12
C GLU A 312 -0.08 -15.27 -18.76
N ILE A 313 -0.39 -14.49 -19.79
CA ILE A 313 -1.04 -13.19 -19.72
C ILE A 313 -2.24 -13.18 -20.65
N TYR A 314 -3.37 -12.69 -20.20
CA TYR A 314 -4.48 -12.31 -21.05
C TYR A 314 -4.34 -10.84 -21.44
N PHE A 315 -4.43 -10.55 -22.72
CA PHE A 315 -4.47 -9.20 -23.26
C PHE A 315 -5.94 -8.82 -23.50
N PRO A 316 -6.55 -7.96 -22.69
CA PRO A 316 -7.95 -7.57 -22.86
C PRO A 316 -8.22 -6.99 -24.26
N GLN A 317 -9.48 -7.16 -24.71
CA GLN A 317 -9.93 -6.59 -25.98
C GLN A 317 -9.81 -5.06 -25.96
N ALA A 318 -8.92 -4.56 -26.80
CA ALA A 318 -8.60 -3.15 -26.99
C ALA A 318 -7.94 -2.99 -28.37
N GLU A 319 -7.64 -1.77 -28.77
CA GLU A 319 -6.93 -1.47 -30.03
C GLU A 319 -5.54 -2.11 -30.07
N GLY A 320 -4.99 -2.47 -28.91
CA GLY A 320 -3.76 -3.21 -28.74
C GLY A 320 -2.94 -2.79 -27.54
N TRP A 321 -1.80 -3.44 -27.40
CA TRP A 321 -0.89 -3.29 -26.28
C TRP A 321 0.54 -3.19 -26.78
N TYR A 322 1.37 -2.48 -26.08
CA TYR A 322 2.79 -2.38 -26.38
C TYR A 322 3.60 -2.89 -25.20
N ASP A 323 4.52 -3.81 -25.46
CA ASP A 323 5.52 -4.17 -24.45
C ASP A 323 6.32 -2.93 -24.05
N PHE A 324 6.30 -2.60 -22.77
CA PHE A 324 6.92 -1.36 -22.27
C PHE A 324 8.41 -1.25 -22.55
N TYR A 325 9.12 -2.38 -22.56
CA TYR A 325 10.58 -2.39 -22.69
C TYR A 325 11.05 -2.38 -24.13
N SER A 326 10.36 -3.06 -25.01
CA SER A 326 10.75 -3.23 -26.41
C SER A 326 9.95 -2.41 -27.42
N GLY A 327 8.78 -1.88 -26.98
CA GLY A 327 7.85 -1.22 -27.88
C GLY A 327 7.15 -2.15 -28.88
N LYS A 328 7.27 -3.47 -28.71
CA LYS A 328 6.61 -4.42 -29.61
C LYS A 328 5.11 -4.42 -29.40
N PHE A 329 4.37 -4.37 -30.51
CA PHE A 329 2.91 -4.42 -30.49
C PHE A 329 2.39 -5.83 -30.21
N GLN A 330 1.29 -5.90 -29.46
CA GLN A 330 0.56 -7.10 -29.13
C GLN A 330 -0.95 -6.83 -29.31
N ALA A 331 -1.64 -7.68 -30.06
CA ALA A 331 -3.09 -7.57 -30.23
C ALA A 331 -3.83 -7.89 -28.94
N GLY A 332 -5.02 -7.31 -28.77
CA GLY A 332 -5.95 -7.65 -27.69
C GLY A 332 -6.78 -8.90 -28.01
N GLY A 333 -7.50 -9.41 -26.99
CA GLY A 333 -8.40 -10.56 -27.09
C GLY A 333 -7.71 -11.92 -27.08
N GLU A 334 -6.47 -12.05 -26.63
CA GLU A 334 -5.73 -13.32 -26.67
C GLU A 334 -4.90 -13.59 -25.39
N ARG A 335 -4.66 -14.87 -25.13
CA ARG A 335 -3.76 -15.34 -24.06
C ARG A 335 -2.42 -15.71 -24.67
N LYS A 336 -1.35 -15.30 -24.03
CA LYS A 336 0.02 -15.65 -24.45
C LYS A 336 0.91 -15.95 -23.25
N VAL A 337 1.84 -16.87 -23.45
CA VAL A 337 2.96 -17.06 -22.52
C VAL A 337 4.04 -16.03 -22.87
N ILE A 338 4.32 -15.15 -21.93
CA ILE A 338 5.27 -14.05 -22.08
C ILE A 338 6.50 -14.33 -21.23
N GLU A 339 7.67 -14.06 -21.78
CA GLU A 339 8.92 -14.11 -21.04
C GLU A 339 8.92 -13.12 -19.89
N ALA A 340 9.35 -13.56 -18.73
CA ALA A 340 9.46 -12.80 -17.50
C ALA A 340 10.85 -13.00 -16.87
N PRO A 341 11.92 -12.47 -17.49
CA PRO A 341 13.25 -12.64 -16.96
C PRO A 341 13.34 -12.12 -15.52
N TYR A 342 14.36 -12.57 -14.80
CA TYR A 342 14.51 -12.25 -13.36
C TYR A 342 14.39 -10.75 -13.08
N GLU A 343 14.95 -9.93 -13.95
CA GLU A 343 15.06 -8.49 -13.78
C GLU A 343 13.79 -7.72 -14.14
N ARG A 344 12.79 -8.37 -14.74
CA ARG A 344 11.64 -7.66 -15.32
C ARG A 344 10.31 -8.31 -14.96
N ILE A 345 9.34 -7.47 -14.66
CA ILE A 345 7.92 -7.82 -14.61
C ILE A 345 7.32 -7.65 -16.02
N PRO A 346 6.46 -8.56 -16.50
CA PRO A 346 5.69 -8.27 -17.71
C PRO A 346 4.83 -7.00 -17.53
N LEU A 347 5.13 -6.00 -18.35
CA LEU A 347 4.54 -4.68 -18.29
C LEU A 347 4.16 -4.22 -19.69
N TYR A 348 2.90 -3.90 -19.88
CA TYR A 348 2.35 -3.48 -21.16
C TYR A 348 1.67 -2.13 -21.06
N VAL A 349 1.67 -1.40 -22.17
CA VAL A 349 1.00 -0.10 -22.26
C VAL A 349 -0.11 -0.19 -23.31
N ARG A 350 -1.27 0.31 -22.96
CA ARG A 350 -2.43 0.35 -23.86
C ARG A 350 -2.15 1.24 -25.08
N ALA A 351 -2.60 0.82 -26.25
CA ALA A 351 -2.58 1.65 -27.44
C ALA A 351 -3.38 2.94 -27.23
N GLY A 352 -2.88 4.07 -27.75
CA GLY A 352 -3.43 5.40 -27.51
C GLY A 352 -2.97 6.07 -26.21
N ALA A 353 -2.24 5.38 -25.33
CA ALA A 353 -1.75 5.98 -24.10
C ALA A 353 -0.72 7.09 -24.32
N ILE A 354 -0.83 8.16 -23.54
CA ILE A 354 0.16 9.23 -23.45
C ILE A 354 0.59 9.31 -21.98
N ILE A 355 1.86 9.01 -21.70
CA ILE A 355 2.35 8.88 -20.33
C ILE A 355 3.40 9.96 -20.07
N PRO A 356 3.17 10.86 -19.09
CA PRO A 356 4.17 11.85 -18.69
C PRO A 356 5.21 11.22 -17.76
N PHE A 357 6.47 11.38 -18.09
CA PHE A 357 7.63 10.99 -17.27
C PHE A 357 8.44 12.23 -16.88
N GLY A 358 8.82 12.28 -15.60
CA GLY A 358 9.75 13.28 -15.08
C GLY A 358 11.22 12.90 -15.26
N ASP A 359 12.08 13.74 -14.75
CA ASP A 359 13.52 13.52 -14.70
C ASP A 359 13.91 12.56 -13.55
N ASP A 360 15.16 12.11 -13.57
CA ASP A 360 15.75 11.41 -12.44
C ASP A 360 15.87 12.35 -11.24
N ILE A 361 15.33 11.91 -10.09
CA ILE A 361 15.36 12.60 -8.82
C ILE A 361 15.70 11.63 -7.69
N GLN A 362 16.32 12.14 -6.62
CA GLN A 362 16.65 11.35 -5.43
C GLN A 362 15.52 11.37 -4.39
N TYR A 363 14.75 12.44 -4.35
CA TYR A 363 13.55 12.63 -3.52
C TYR A 363 12.57 13.59 -4.21
N THR A 364 11.31 13.57 -3.81
CA THR A 364 10.21 14.23 -4.54
C THR A 364 10.37 15.74 -4.71
N ASP A 365 11.01 16.41 -3.76
CA ASP A 365 11.18 17.88 -3.74
C ASP A 365 12.58 18.32 -4.16
N GLU A 366 13.40 17.42 -4.73
CA GLU A 366 14.77 17.76 -5.16
C GLU A 366 14.79 18.87 -6.20
N LYS A 367 13.87 18.80 -7.15
CA LYS A 367 13.72 19.83 -8.18
C LYS A 367 12.29 19.81 -8.73
N PRO A 368 11.77 20.95 -9.22
CA PRO A 368 10.51 21.00 -9.92
C PRO A 368 10.52 20.08 -11.16
N ALA A 369 9.36 19.55 -11.53
CA ALA A 369 9.19 18.80 -12.78
C ALA A 369 9.15 19.77 -13.98
N GLU A 370 10.29 20.39 -14.30
CA GLU A 370 10.41 21.39 -15.38
C GLU A 370 10.41 20.75 -16.76
N HIS A 371 10.90 19.50 -16.87
CA HIS A 371 10.97 18.77 -18.11
C HIS A 371 10.10 17.51 -18.02
N ILE A 372 9.02 17.49 -18.80
CA ILE A 372 8.16 16.33 -18.91
C ILE A 372 8.40 15.67 -20.28
N ARG A 373 8.79 14.40 -20.27
CA ARG A 373 8.88 13.55 -21.45
C ARG A 373 7.55 12.84 -21.64
N LEU A 374 6.96 12.97 -22.82
CA LEU A 374 5.74 12.25 -23.16
C LEU A 374 6.07 10.98 -23.93
N TYR A 375 5.67 9.85 -23.39
CA TYR A 375 5.70 8.56 -24.09
C TYR A 375 4.35 8.35 -24.74
N ILE A 376 4.32 8.34 -26.09
CA ILE A 376 3.11 8.26 -26.91
C ILE A 376 3.07 6.89 -27.57
N TYR A 377 2.01 6.13 -27.32
CA TYR A 377 1.76 4.81 -27.88
C TYR A 377 0.64 4.90 -28.92
N GLN A 378 0.96 4.61 -30.19
CA GLN A 378 0.05 4.76 -31.32
C GLN A 378 -1.12 3.74 -31.28
N GLY A 379 -2.11 3.90 -32.15
CA GLY A 379 -3.17 2.92 -32.42
C GLY A 379 -4.56 3.32 -31.94
N ALA A 380 -4.69 4.39 -31.19
CA ALA A 380 -5.98 4.98 -30.81
C ALA A 380 -5.79 6.48 -30.53
N ASP A 381 -6.90 7.21 -30.53
CA ASP A 381 -6.91 8.57 -30.00
C ASP A 381 -6.69 8.53 -28.49
N GLY A 382 -5.82 9.37 -28.00
CA GLY A 382 -5.46 9.44 -26.60
C GLY A 382 -5.55 10.86 -26.06
N ALA A 383 -5.89 10.97 -24.79
CA ALA A 383 -5.82 12.22 -24.05
C ALA A 383 -4.98 12.00 -22.80
N VAL A 384 -4.25 13.02 -22.39
CA VAL A 384 -3.57 13.04 -21.11
C VAL A 384 -3.99 14.28 -20.35
N SER A 385 -4.40 14.09 -19.09
CA SER A 385 -4.52 15.19 -18.15
C SER A 385 -3.28 15.16 -17.27
N TYR A 386 -2.58 16.27 -17.21
CA TYR A 386 -1.43 16.47 -16.33
C TYR A 386 -1.77 17.56 -15.33
N THR A 387 -1.86 17.18 -14.07
CA THR A 387 -2.06 18.11 -12.97
C THR A 387 -0.70 18.43 -12.36
N HIS A 388 -0.23 19.64 -12.58
CA HIS A 388 0.96 20.18 -11.91
C HIS A 388 0.51 20.94 -10.66
N LEU A 389 0.56 20.27 -9.51
CA LEU A 389 0.45 20.96 -8.22
C LEU A 389 1.85 21.15 -7.68
N ARG A 390 2.24 22.39 -7.39
CA ARG A 390 3.46 22.66 -6.64
C ARG A 390 3.31 22.09 -5.23
N ALA A 391 4.39 21.60 -4.65
CA ALA A 391 4.39 20.97 -3.33
C ALA A 391 3.80 21.83 -2.21
N HIS A 392 3.59 23.11 -2.45
CA HIS A 392 3.07 24.11 -1.51
C HIS A 392 1.71 24.71 -1.89
N GLU A 393 1.07 24.24 -2.97
CA GLU A 393 -0.26 24.72 -3.31
C GLU A 393 -1.30 23.96 -2.51
N THR A 394 -1.83 24.62 -1.48
CA THR A 394 -3.02 24.19 -0.75
C THR A 394 -4.25 24.41 -1.61
N VAL A 395 -5.03 23.36 -1.85
CA VAL A 395 -6.42 23.46 -2.29
C VAL A 395 -7.33 23.37 -1.10
#